data_52b8b35365b8fa114f6f75772c12f818
#
_entry.id   52b8b35365b8fa114f6f75772c12f818
#
_cell.length_a   1.000
_cell.length_b   1.000
_cell.length_c   1.000
_cell.angle_alpha   90.00
_cell.angle_beta   90.00
_cell.angle_gamma   90.00
#
_symmetry.space_group_name_H-M   'P 1'
#
loop_
_entity.id
_entity.type
_entity.pdbx_description
1 polymer ?
#
loop_
_entity_poly.entity_id
_entity_poly.type
_entity_poly.pdbx_seq_one_letter_code
_entity_poly.pdbx_strand_id
1 'polypeptide(L)'
;DIIPSSYDIDVENAEFSYDKRKIIDGVSIHIPQHTTTAIVGPSGGGKTTLCHLISRFWDVDKGCVKLGGVDVREYSMDSLMRNFSFVFQSVYLFQDTIANNIRFGQSDAPMEKVIEAARKACCHDFIMALPDGYDTVIGEGGASLSGGEKQRISIARCLLKDAPIVIFDEATANVDPENEDQLQKAMEALTREKTVLMIAHRLKTVRSADQILVLDQGRIVQKGTHDELIQQAGIYRDFVSERTESSRWTL
;
A
#
# COMPACT_ATOMS: atom_id res chain seq x y z
N ASP A 1 -10.34 -11.23 21.27
CA ASP A 1 -9.46 -10.96 20.11
C ASP A 1 -9.72 -12.01 19.04
N ILE A 2 -10.19 -11.58 17.87
CA ILE A 2 -10.41 -12.46 16.73
C ILE A 2 -9.10 -12.61 15.97
N ILE A 3 -8.72 -13.87 15.71
CA ILE A 3 -7.60 -14.20 14.81
C ILE A 3 -8.24 -14.73 13.53
N PRO A 4 -7.99 -14.09 12.36
CA PRO A 4 -8.58 -14.56 11.12
C PRO A 4 -8.07 -15.96 10.73
N SER A 5 -8.98 -16.79 10.21
CA SER A 5 -8.64 -18.14 9.73
C SER A 5 -7.94 -18.13 8.36
N SER A 6 -8.10 -17.08 7.61
CA SER A 6 -7.40 -16.79 6.36
C SER A 6 -7.24 -15.28 6.20
N TYR A 7 -6.43 -14.86 5.23
CA TYR A 7 -6.24 -13.45 4.89
C TYR A 7 -6.95 -13.04 3.60
N ASP A 8 -7.96 -13.82 3.21
CA ASP A 8 -8.87 -13.43 2.14
C ASP A 8 -9.67 -12.21 2.57
N ILE A 9 -9.88 -11.30 1.64
CA ILE A 9 -10.69 -10.10 1.85
C ILE A 9 -11.89 -10.15 0.92
N ASP A 10 -13.09 -10.04 1.47
CA ASP A 10 -14.32 -9.95 0.72
C ASP A 10 -15.00 -8.61 0.98
N VAL A 11 -15.38 -7.93 -0.08
CA VAL A 11 -16.23 -6.75 -0.04
C VAL A 11 -17.54 -7.11 -0.72
N GLU A 12 -18.65 -6.95 -0.02
CA GLU A 12 -19.98 -7.37 -0.50
C GLU A 12 -20.92 -6.18 -0.56
N ASN A 13 -21.29 -5.77 -1.77
CA ASN A 13 -22.23 -4.68 -2.05
C ASN A 13 -21.97 -3.42 -1.21
N ALA A 14 -20.71 -3.02 -1.07
CA ALA A 14 -20.33 -1.89 -0.26
C ALA A 14 -20.79 -0.58 -0.88
N GLU A 15 -21.46 0.24 -0.06
CA GLU A 15 -21.76 1.64 -0.35
C GLU A 15 -21.16 2.51 0.75
N PHE A 16 -20.64 3.67 0.36
CA PHE A 16 -20.08 4.63 1.30
C PHE A 16 -20.14 6.06 0.77
N SER A 17 -20.47 7.00 1.64
CA SER A 17 -20.52 8.42 1.34
C SER A 17 -19.75 9.22 2.39
N TYR A 18 -18.97 10.21 1.95
CA TYR A 18 -18.58 11.31 2.82
C TYR A 18 -19.70 12.35 2.81
N ASP A 19 -20.30 12.59 3.95
CA ASP A 19 -21.51 13.44 4.08
C ASP A 19 -22.63 13.00 3.10
N LYS A 20 -22.92 13.83 2.10
CA LYS A 20 -23.97 13.54 1.09
C LYS A 20 -23.43 13.02 -0.23
N ARG A 21 -22.10 12.96 -0.40
CA ARG A 21 -21.46 12.54 -1.65
C ARG A 21 -21.15 11.05 -1.60
N LYS A 22 -21.82 10.27 -2.42
CA LYS A 22 -21.52 8.85 -2.60
C LYS A 22 -20.15 8.69 -3.29
N ILE A 23 -19.26 7.96 -2.67
CA ILE A 23 -17.88 7.69 -3.16
C ILE A 23 -17.73 6.24 -3.62
N ILE A 24 -18.35 5.31 -2.89
CA ILE A 24 -18.37 3.87 -3.23
C ILE A 24 -19.82 3.46 -3.41
N ASP A 25 -20.13 2.78 -4.52
CA ASP A 25 -21.48 2.51 -4.97
C ASP A 25 -21.64 1.06 -5.44
N GLY A 26 -21.94 0.18 -4.50
CA GLY A 26 -22.23 -1.22 -4.78
C GLY A 26 -21.00 -2.04 -5.19
N VAL A 27 -19.85 -1.82 -4.56
CA VAL A 27 -18.63 -2.57 -4.84
C VAL A 27 -18.68 -3.96 -4.23
N SER A 28 -18.45 -4.99 -5.06
CA SER A 28 -18.26 -6.38 -4.64
C SER A 28 -16.97 -6.92 -5.26
N ILE A 29 -16.04 -7.34 -4.41
CA ILE A 29 -14.74 -7.89 -4.82
C ILE A 29 -14.31 -8.99 -3.87
N HIS A 30 -13.53 -9.94 -4.39
CA HIS A 30 -12.80 -10.94 -3.62
C HIS A 30 -11.30 -10.78 -3.86
N ILE A 31 -10.53 -10.69 -2.80
CA ILE A 31 -9.07 -10.60 -2.83
C ILE A 31 -8.53 -11.87 -2.15
N PRO A 32 -8.02 -12.83 -2.92
CA PRO A 32 -7.44 -14.05 -2.35
C PRO A 32 -6.18 -13.74 -1.55
N GLN A 33 -5.98 -14.46 -0.46
CA GLN A 33 -4.72 -14.34 0.31
C GLN A 33 -3.50 -14.69 -0.56
N HIS A 34 -2.36 -14.12 -0.23
CA HIS A 34 -1.07 -14.33 -0.91
C HIS A 34 -1.09 -13.92 -2.40
N THR A 35 -1.99 -13.03 -2.78
CA THR A 35 -2.06 -12.45 -4.12
C THR A 35 -1.85 -10.95 -4.09
N THR A 36 -1.47 -10.39 -5.24
CA THR A 36 -1.39 -8.95 -5.45
C THR A 36 -2.57 -8.47 -6.27
N THR A 37 -3.35 -7.57 -5.69
CA THR A 37 -4.45 -6.88 -6.37
C THR A 37 -4.06 -5.43 -6.61
N ALA A 38 -4.06 -5.00 -7.86
CA ALA A 38 -3.84 -3.62 -8.26
C ALA A 38 -5.18 -2.91 -8.48
N ILE A 39 -5.32 -1.72 -7.89
CA ILE A 39 -6.45 -0.84 -8.14
C ILE A 39 -5.97 0.29 -9.03
N VAL A 40 -6.63 0.49 -10.16
CA VAL A 40 -6.37 1.56 -11.11
C VAL A 40 -7.66 2.30 -11.43
N GLY A 41 -7.55 3.49 -11.99
CA GLY A 41 -8.70 4.28 -12.39
C GLY A 41 -8.44 5.77 -12.28
N PRO A 42 -9.39 6.61 -12.72
CA PRO A 42 -9.27 8.05 -12.68
C PRO A 42 -9.11 8.59 -11.26
N SER A 43 -8.48 9.76 -11.12
CA SER A 43 -8.44 10.49 -9.87
C SER A 43 -9.86 10.77 -9.36
N GLY A 44 -10.08 10.59 -8.05
CA GLY A 44 -11.40 10.77 -7.45
C GLY A 44 -12.38 9.62 -7.70
N GLY A 45 -11.92 8.50 -8.27
CA GLY A 45 -12.74 7.31 -8.52
C GLY A 45 -13.08 6.48 -7.29
N GLY A 46 -12.48 6.78 -6.14
CA GLY A 46 -12.74 6.10 -4.86
C GLY A 46 -11.67 5.07 -4.45
N LYS A 47 -10.52 5.02 -5.13
CA LYS A 47 -9.46 4.03 -4.86
C LYS A 47 -8.96 4.07 -3.42
N THR A 48 -8.57 5.24 -2.93
CA THR A 48 -8.12 5.42 -1.54
C THR A 48 -9.24 5.11 -0.54
N THR A 49 -10.46 5.54 -0.83
CA THR A 49 -11.62 5.27 0.01
C THR A 49 -11.89 3.77 0.12
N LEU A 50 -11.79 3.01 -0.98
CA LEU A 50 -11.95 1.56 -0.94
C LEU A 50 -10.90 0.91 -0.02
N CYS A 51 -9.66 1.33 -0.09
CA CYS A 51 -8.60 0.85 0.84
C CYS A 51 -8.93 1.20 2.29
N HIS A 52 -9.45 2.38 2.55
CA HIS A 52 -9.87 2.80 3.90
C HIS A 52 -11.04 1.97 4.44
N LEU A 53 -11.98 1.58 3.60
CA LEU A 53 -13.09 0.70 3.99
C LEU A 53 -12.59 -0.71 4.30
N ILE A 54 -11.67 -1.24 3.49
CA ILE A 54 -11.09 -2.57 3.71
C ILE A 54 -10.35 -2.64 5.04
N SER A 55 -9.62 -1.59 5.39
CA SER A 55 -8.88 -1.50 6.66
C SER A 55 -9.70 -0.92 7.82
N ARG A 56 -10.97 -0.62 7.59
CA ARG A 56 -11.89 -0.06 8.59
C ARG A 56 -11.43 1.27 9.20
N PHE A 57 -10.82 2.15 8.38
CA PHE A 57 -10.70 3.57 8.77
C PHE A 57 -12.06 4.27 8.75
N TRP A 58 -12.98 3.72 7.96
CA TRP A 58 -14.41 4.05 7.90
C TRP A 58 -15.23 2.78 7.81
N ASP A 59 -16.39 2.76 8.43
CA ASP A 59 -17.37 1.69 8.24
C ASP A 59 -18.20 1.95 6.98
N VAL A 60 -18.60 0.90 6.27
CA VAL A 60 -19.49 1.02 5.12
C VAL A 60 -20.90 1.45 5.54
N ASP A 61 -21.58 2.24 4.71
CA ASP A 61 -22.99 2.62 4.94
C ASP A 61 -23.92 1.45 4.66
N LYS A 62 -23.60 0.64 3.64
CA LYS A 62 -24.31 -0.60 3.28
C LYS A 62 -23.33 -1.66 2.85
N GLY A 63 -23.77 -2.90 2.91
CA GLY A 63 -22.92 -4.05 2.63
C GLY A 63 -22.00 -4.38 3.78
N CYS A 64 -20.93 -5.09 3.48
CA CYS A 64 -19.92 -5.45 4.47
C CYS A 64 -18.53 -5.63 3.84
N VAL A 65 -17.53 -5.57 4.70
CA VAL A 65 -16.15 -5.98 4.42
C VAL A 65 -15.82 -7.12 5.38
N LYS A 66 -15.26 -8.21 4.87
CA LYS A 66 -14.86 -9.36 5.66
C LYS A 66 -13.36 -9.64 5.52
N LEU A 67 -12.74 -10.02 6.61
CA LEU A 67 -11.39 -10.56 6.67
C LEU A 67 -11.46 -12.00 7.19
N GLY A 68 -11.00 -12.96 6.38
CA GLY A 68 -11.09 -14.38 6.74
C GLY A 68 -12.52 -14.84 7.00
N GLY A 69 -13.50 -14.30 6.27
CA GLY A 69 -14.91 -14.63 6.41
C GLY A 69 -15.66 -13.92 7.54
N VAL A 70 -14.97 -13.14 8.38
CA VAL A 70 -15.56 -12.40 9.52
C VAL A 70 -15.66 -10.92 9.18
N ASP A 71 -16.82 -10.31 9.43
CA ASP A 71 -17.01 -8.87 9.20
C ASP A 71 -15.99 -8.06 10.01
N VAL A 72 -15.31 -7.12 9.37
CA VAL A 72 -14.28 -6.30 10.03
C VAL A 72 -14.80 -5.50 11.21
N ARG A 73 -16.11 -5.27 11.30
CA ARG A 73 -16.77 -4.59 12.41
C ARG A 73 -16.85 -5.44 13.68
N GLU A 74 -16.70 -6.75 13.57
CA GLU A 74 -16.67 -7.68 14.70
C GLU A 74 -15.29 -7.76 15.39
N TYR A 75 -14.23 -7.38 14.68
CA TYR A 75 -12.89 -7.27 15.25
C TYR A 75 -12.78 -6.07 16.20
N SER A 76 -12.00 -6.21 17.28
CA SER A 76 -11.46 -5.02 17.94
C SER A 76 -10.48 -4.30 16.99
N MET A 77 -10.33 -2.98 17.11
CA MET A 77 -9.40 -2.24 16.23
C MET A 77 -7.97 -2.76 16.35
N ASP A 78 -7.53 -3.08 17.56
CA ASP A 78 -6.18 -3.63 17.77
C ASP A 78 -6.01 -4.99 17.07
N SER A 79 -6.99 -5.87 17.20
CA SER A 79 -6.97 -7.19 16.56
C SER A 79 -6.98 -7.07 15.02
N LEU A 80 -7.78 -6.16 14.49
CA LEU A 80 -7.85 -5.90 13.05
C LEU A 80 -6.54 -5.31 12.53
N MET A 81 -6.03 -4.24 13.16
CA MET A 81 -4.84 -3.51 12.72
C MET A 81 -3.55 -4.33 12.79
N ARG A 82 -3.48 -5.37 13.60
CA ARG A 82 -2.35 -6.31 13.58
C ARG A 82 -2.17 -7.00 12.24
N ASN A 83 -3.24 -7.12 11.45
CA ASN A 83 -3.22 -7.81 10.16
C ASN A 83 -2.82 -6.91 8.99
N PHE A 84 -2.71 -5.60 9.19
CA PHE A 84 -2.43 -4.64 8.12
C PHE A 84 -1.13 -3.89 8.34
N SER A 85 -0.38 -3.71 7.27
CA SER A 85 0.68 -2.70 7.13
C SER A 85 0.30 -1.74 6.01
N PHE A 86 0.68 -0.46 6.17
CA PHE A 86 0.35 0.60 5.22
C PHE A 86 1.62 1.30 4.76
N VAL A 87 1.74 1.48 3.45
CA VAL A 87 2.72 2.37 2.84
C VAL A 87 1.94 3.45 2.10
N PHE A 88 1.88 4.64 2.68
CA PHE A 88 1.17 5.78 2.11
C PHE A 88 2.05 6.59 1.15
N GLN A 89 1.41 7.29 0.21
CA GLN A 89 2.08 8.23 -0.67
C GLN A 89 2.80 9.34 0.12
N SER A 90 2.15 9.89 1.14
CA SER A 90 2.75 10.84 2.08
C SER A 90 3.24 10.10 3.32
N VAL A 91 4.56 10.02 3.46
CA VAL A 91 5.18 9.35 4.60
C VAL A 91 5.19 10.25 5.82
N TYR A 92 4.60 9.77 6.90
CA TYR A 92 4.70 10.42 8.20
C TYR A 92 5.85 9.82 9.01
N LEU A 93 6.80 10.68 9.41
CA LEU A 93 7.88 10.34 10.33
C LEU A 93 7.71 11.15 11.61
N PHE A 94 7.85 10.47 12.73
CA PHE A 94 7.80 11.11 14.03
C PHE A 94 9.11 11.87 14.31
N GLN A 95 9.03 12.94 15.11
CA GLN A 95 10.20 13.63 15.63
C GLN A 95 10.89 12.75 16.67
N ASP A 96 11.68 11.83 16.20
CA ASP A 96 12.40 10.83 16.99
C ASP A 96 13.58 10.28 16.16
N THR A 97 14.36 9.38 16.73
CA THR A 97 15.44 8.70 16.02
C THR A 97 14.93 7.86 14.85
N ILE A 98 15.78 7.59 13.88
CA ILE A 98 15.47 6.65 12.78
C ILE A 98 15.13 5.27 13.35
N ALA A 99 15.89 4.78 14.33
CA ALA A 99 15.62 3.51 14.98
C ALA A 99 14.21 3.46 15.57
N ASN A 100 13.78 4.49 16.29
CA ASN A 100 12.44 4.54 16.89
C ASN A 100 11.33 4.72 15.85
N ASN A 101 11.59 5.43 14.75
CA ASN A 101 10.66 5.51 13.64
C ASN A 101 10.42 4.12 13.00
N ILE A 102 11.45 3.29 12.89
CA ILE A 102 11.32 1.91 12.39
C ILE A 102 10.61 1.04 13.43
N ARG A 103 10.97 1.17 14.72
CA ARG A 103 10.34 0.44 15.84
C ARG A 103 8.86 0.74 16.03
N PHE A 104 8.33 1.78 15.40
CA PHE A 104 6.89 2.02 15.44
C PHE A 104 6.07 0.85 14.89
N GLY A 105 6.68 0.00 14.07
CA GLY A 105 6.08 -1.28 13.64
C GLY A 105 6.02 -2.33 14.75
N GLN A 106 7.01 -2.33 15.66
CA GLN A 106 7.11 -3.22 16.82
C GLN A 106 8.01 -2.57 17.88
N SER A 107 7.39 -1.96 18.88
CA SER A 107 8.05 -1.04 19.82
C SER A 107 9.16 -1.67 20.69
N ASP A 108 9.06 -2.96 20.96
CA ASP A 108 9.99 -3.75 21.78
C ASP A 108 11.05 -4.52 20.95
N ALA A 109 11.10 -4.27 19.64
CA ALA A 109 12.05 -4.95 18.76
C ALA A 109 13.50 -4.61 19.14
N PRO A 110 14.40 -5.61 19.27
CA PRO A 110 15.81 -5.39 19.50
C PRO A 110 16.46 -4.73 18.28
N MET A 111 17.63 -4.09 18.49
CA MET A 111 18.30 -3.33 17.45
C MET A 111 18.68 -4.19 16.23
N GLU A 112 19.01 -5.45 16.43
CA GLU A 112 19.31 -6.39 15.35
C GLU A 112 18.14 -6.55 14.38
N LYS A 113 16.90 -6.58 14.88
CA LYS A 113 15.68 -6.65 14.06
C LYS A 113 15.44 -5.34 13.30
N VAL A 114 15.71 -4.20 13.92
CA VAL A 114 15.62 -2.88 13.29
C VAL A 114 16.60 -2.81 12.11
N ILE A 115 17.85 -3.23 12.32
CA ILE A 115 18.89 -3.25 11.28
C ILE A 115 18.53 -4.22 10.15
N GLU A 116 18.02 -5.40 10.48
CA GLU A 116 17.56 -6.38 9.48
C GLU A 116 16.47 -5.79 8.60
N ALA A 117 15.45 -5.17 9.20
CA ALA A 117 14.37 -4.50 8.46
C ALA A 117 14.90 -3.36 7.59
N ALA A 118 15.80 -2.54 8.11
CA ALA A 118 16.42 -1.46 7.37
C ALA A 118 17.26 -1.95 6.17
N ARG A 119 17.95 -3.06 6.31
CA ARG A 119 18.71 -3.68 5.19
C ARG A 119 17.76 -4.17 4.09
N LYS A 120 16.68 -4.86 4.45
CA LYS A 120 15.67 -5.33 3.50
C LYS A 120 14.97 -4.17 2.77
N ALA A 121 14.80 -3.04 3.46
CA ALA A 121 14.22 -1.82 2.90
C ALA A 121 15.25 -0.93 2.18
N CYS A 122 16.49 -1.39 1.99
CA CYS A 122 17.57 -0.59 1.38
C CYS A 122 17.86 0.74 2.10
N CYS A 123 17.68 0.77 3.44
CA CYS A 123 17.92 1.95 4.27
C CYS A 123 19.29 1.97 4.95
N HIS A 124 19.86 0.80 5.22
CA HIS A 124 21.00 0.66 6.11
C HIS A 124 22.17 1.54 5.69
N ASP A 125 22.52 1.55 4.41
CA ASP A 125 23.71 2.24 3.92
C ASP A 125 23.57 3.77 4.06
N PHE A 126 22.44 4.35 3.70
CA PHE A 126 22.26 5.78 3.88
C PHE A 126 22.14 6.18 5.36
N ILE A 127 21.56 5.33 6.21
CA ILE A 127 21.50 5.56 7.65
C ILE A 127 22.91 5.59 8.25
N MET A 128 23.74 4.62 7.89
CA MET A 128 25.12 4.54 8.38
C MET A 128 26.02 5.65 7.84
N ALA A 129 25.66 6.28 6.72
CA ALA A 129 26.36 7.45 6.19
C ALA A 129 26.03 8.74 6.95
N LEU A 130 24.99 8.76 7.79
CA LEU A 130 24.66 9.88 8.66
C LEU A 130 25.62 9.91 9.87
N PRO A 131 25.96 11.12 10.39
CA PRO A 131 26.90 11.24 11.54
C PRO A 131 26.49 10.41 12.76
N ASP A 132 25.18 10.38 13.08
CA ASP A 132 24.65 9.68 14.24
C ASP A 132 23.97 8.34 13.90
N GLY A 133 24.09 7.88 12.65
CA GLY A 133 23.53 6.61 12.18
C GLY A 133 22.05 6.44 12.55
N TYR A 134 21.72 5.33 13.19
CA TYR A 134 20.34 5.03 13.65
C TYR A 134 19.82 5.95 14.76
N ASP A 135 20.71 6.64 15.48
CA ASP A 135 20.36 7.61 16.52
C ASP A 135 20.07 9.01 15.95
N THR A 136 20.19 9.18 14.64
CA THR A 136 19.84 10.43 13.96
C THR A 136 18.37 10.76 14.18
N VAL A 137 18.11 11.95 14.74
CA VAL A 137 16.75 12.48 14.93
C VAL A 137 16.24 13.03 13.60
N ILE A 138 15.05 12.60 13.19
CA ILE A 138 14.35 13.00 11.98
C ILE A 138 12.96 13.56 12.33
N GLY A 139 12.24 14.07 11.35
CA GLY A 139 10.97 14.74 11.55
C GLY A 139 11.12 16.26 11.58
N GLU A 140 10.14 16.96 12.11
CA GLU A 140 10.14 18.42 12.16
C GLU A 140 11.34 18.94 13.02
N GLY A 141 12.21 19.73 12.39
CA GLY A 141 13.44 20.23 13.02
C GLY A 141 14.61 19.25 13.11
N GLY A 142 14.45 18.02 12.64
CA GLY A 142 15.51 17.01 12.55
C GLY A 142 16.26 17.01 11.21
N ALA A 143 17.04 15.95 10.98
CA ALA A 143 17.76 15.75 9.72
C ALA A 143 16.80 15.66 8.54
N SER A 144 17.19 16.29 7.42
CA SER A 144 16.43 16.24 6.18
C SER A 144 16.73 14.94 5.42
N LEU A 145 15.66 14.23 5.03
CA LEU A 145 15.71 13.04 4.20
C LEU A 145 15.00 13.28 2.87
N SER A 146 15.48 12.63 1.80
CA SER A 146 14.77 12.64 0.51
C SER A 146 13.42 11.90 0.62
N GLY A 147 12.53 12.15 -0.34
CA GLY A 147 11.24 11.44 -0.40
C GLY A 147 11.41 9.92 -0.50
N GLY A 148 12.36 9.45 -1.30
CA GLY A 148 12.67 8.02 -1.44
C GLY A 148 13.25 7.40 -0.16
N GLU A 149 14.10 8.12 0.57
CA GLU A 149 14.64 7.68 1.86
C GLU A 149 13.54 7.57 2.91
N LYS A 150 12.65 8.58 3.01
CA LYS A 150 11.49 8.55 3.90
C LYS A 150 10.58 7.36 3.62
N GLN A 151 10.32 7.09 2.35
CA GLN A 151 9.46 5.99 1.94
C GLN A 151 10.09 4.63 2.27
N ARG A 152 11.40 4.46 2.07
CA ARG A 152 12.11 3.25 2.47
C ARG A 152 12.12 3.04 3.99
N ILE A 153 12.21 4.09 4.80
CA ILE A 153 12.02 3.99 6.26
C ILE A 153 10.61 3.53 6.61
N SER A 154 9.58 4.04 5.93
CA SER A 154 8.21 3.55 6.10
C SER A 154 8.07 2.06 5.75
N ILE A 155 8.75 1.61 4.70
CA ILE A 155 8.78 0.19 4.32
C ILE A 155 9.52 -0.64 5.38
N ALA A 156 10.63 -0.15 5.92
CA ALA A 156 11.35 -0.82 7.02
C ALA A 156 10.45 -1.01 8.25
N ARG A 157 9.67 -0.01 8.59
CA ARG A 157 8.64 -0.06 9.64
C ARG A 157 7.63 -1.18 9.39
N CYS A 158 7.14 -1.30 8.14
CA CYS A 158 6.20 -2.36 7.75
C CYS A 158 6.85 -3.75 7.77
N LEU A 159 8.11 -3.87 7.32
CA LEU A 159 8.87 -5.12 7.37
C LEU A 159 9.08 -5.60 8.81
N LEU A 160 9.37 -4.68 9.73
CA LEU A 160 9.51 -5.01 11.15
C LEU A 160 8.20 -5.47 11.77
N LYS A 161 7.08 -4.85 11.43
CA LYS A 161 5.74 -5.25 11.86
C LYS A 161 5.34 -6.62 11.33
N ASP A 162 5.74 -6.93 10.12
CA ASP A 162 5.50 -8.22 9.43
C ASP A 162 4.02 -8.62 9.34
N ALA A 163 3.12 -7.67 9.15
CA ALA A 163 1.70 -7.95 8.98
C ALA A 163 1.43 -8.74 7.69
N PRO A 164 0.43 -9.65 7.69
CA PRO A 164 0.13 -10.53 6.54
C PRO A 164 -0.48 -9.80 5.35
N ILE A 165 -1.08 -8.63 5.56
CA ILE A 165 -1.71 -7.83 4.51
C ILE A 165 -1.00 -6.49 4.40
N VAL A 166 -0.61 -6.11 3.18
CA VAL A 166 0.02 -4.82 2.88
C VAL A 166 -0.90 -4.02 1.97
N ILE A 167 -1.26 -2.83 2.41
CA ILE A 167 -1.94 -1.83 1.58
C ILE A 167 -0.92 -0.79 1.18
N PHE A 168 -0.76 -0.61 -0.13
CA PHE A 168 0.26 0.23 -0.71
C PHE A 168 -0.37 1.28 -1.63
N ASP A 169 -0.10 2.56 -1.37
CA ASP A 169 -0.39 3.64 -2.31
C ASP A 169 0.90 3.99 -3.04
N GLU A 170 0.99 3.58 -4.32
CA GLU A 170 2.19 3.75 -5.13
C GLU A 170 2.43 5.23 -5.42
N ALA A 171 3.44 5.81 -4.78
CA ALA A 171 3.82 7.18 -5.02
C ALA A 171 4.40 7.33 -6.44
N THR A 172 3.89 8.31 -7.17
CA THR A 172 4.41 8.73 -8.48
C THR A 172 5.41 9.86 -8.37
N ALA A 173 5.81 10.24 -7.15
CA ALA A 173 6.72 11.36 -6.94
C ALA A 173 8.02 11.14 -7.70
N ASN A 174 8.56 12.23 -8.25
CA ASN A 174 9.84 12.33 -8.94
C ASN A 174 10.98 11.79 -8.07
N VAL A 175 11.19 10.49 -8.14
CA VAL A 175 12.30 9.80 -7.52
C VAL A 175 13.36 9.63 -8.61
N ASP A 176 14.60 9.97 -8.30
CA ASP A 176 15.69 9.74 -9.26
C ASP A 176 15.87 8.23 -9.52
N PRO A 177 16.48 7.83 -10.66
CA PRO A 177 16.54 6.43 -11.07
C PRO A 177 17.23 5.50 -10.07
N GLU A 178 18.22 5.97 -9.33
CA GLU A 178 18.94 5.16 -8.33
C GLU A 178 18.06 4.88 -7.11
N ASN A 179 17.36 5.90 -6.62
CA ASN A 179 16.39 5.75 -5.54
C ASN A 179 15.19 4.92 -5.97
N GLU A 180 14.79 4.98 -7.24
CA GLU A 180 13.71 4.16 -7.79
C GLU A 180 14.03 2.67 -7.72
N ASP A 181 15.23 2.25 -8.12
CA ASP A 181 15.66 0.84 -8.07
C ASP A 181 15.70 0.33 -6.62
N GLN A 182 16.23 1.11 -5.70
CA GLN A 182 16.27 0.74 -4.29
C GLN A 182 14.88 0.68 -3.66
N LEU A 183 13.99 1.62 -4.01
CA LEU A 183 12.60 1.60 -3.57
C LEU A 183 11.88 0.36 -4.09
N GLN A 184 12.10 -0.01 -5.36
CA GLN A 184 11.52 -1.21 -5.96
C GLN A 184 11.97 -2.48 -5.22
N LYS A 185 13.26 -2.61 -4.89
CA LYS A 185 13.79 -3.74 -4.10
C LYS A 185 13.18 -3.80 -2.70
N ALA A 186 13.00 -2.65 -2.05
CA ALA A 186 12.36 -2.57 -0.75
C ALA A 186 10.88 -3.02 -0.81
N MET A 187 10.16 -2.61 -1.84
CA MET A 187 8.77 -3.03 -2.07
C MET A 187 8.67 -4.53 -2.34
N GLU A 188 9.55 -5.08 -3.16
CA GLU A 188 9.60 -6.53 -3.43
C GLU A 188 9.86 -7.34 -2.16
N ALA A 189 10.74 -6.87 -1.27
CA ALA A 189 10.97 -7.49 0.01
C ALA A 189 9.73 -7.45 0.91
N LEU A 190 9.01 -6.32 0.94
CA LEU A 190 7.82 -6.14 1.76
C LEU A 190 6.65 -7.00 1.28
N THR A 191 6.48 -7.13 -0.03
CA THR A 191 5.28 -7.76 -0.62
C THR A 191 5.41 -9.27 -0.81
N ARG A 192 6.60 -9.83 -0.59
CA ARG A 192 6.85 -11.26 -0.74
C ARG A 192 5.95 -12.07 0.19
N GLU A 193 5.19 -13.03 -0.37
CA GLU A 193 4.31 -13.92 0.36
C GLU A 193 3.20 -13.22 1.17
N LYS A 194 2.92 -11.97 0.85
CA LYS A 194 1.86 -11.19 1.49
C LYS A 194 0.61 -11.11 0.62
N THR A 195 -0.51 -10.80 1.24
CA THR A 195 -1.69 -10.32 0.53
C THR A 195 -1.50 -8.83 0.30
N VAL A 196 -1.46 -8.41 -0.95
CA VAL A 196 -1.13 -7.03 -1.33
C VAL A 196 -2.31 -6.38 -2.04
N LEU A 197 -2.71 -5.23 -1.53
CA LEU A 197 -3.66 -4.33 -2.18
C LEU A 197 -2.91 -3.04 -2.52
N MET A 198 -2.82 -2.72 -3.80
CA MET A 198 -1.99 -1.63 -4.29
C MET A 198 -2.80 -0.66 -5.15
N ILE A 199 -2.78 0.62 -4.78
CA ILE A 199 -3.20 1.68 -5.69
C ILE A 199 -2.03 1.94 -6.63
N ALA A 200 -2.15 1.49 -7.88
CA ALA A 200 -1.04 1.43 -8.81
C ALA A 200 -1.10 2.58 -9.82
N HIS A 201 0.03 3.23 -10.00
CA HIS A 201 0.24 4.28 -10.98
C HIS A 201 1.27 3.91 -12.06
N ARG A 202 2.06 2.85 -11.83
CA ARG A 202 3.12 2.39 -12.73
C ARG A 202 2.68 1.16 -13.51
N LEU A 203 2.88 1.20 -14.81
CA LEU A 203 2.48 0.10 -15.69
C LEU A 203 3.18 -1.22 -15.35
N LYS A 204 4.45 -1.18 -14.96
CA LYS A 204 5.24 -2.38 -14.58
C LYS A 204 4.58 -3.12 -13.41
N THR A 205 4.16 -2.39 -12.39
CA THR A 205 3.50 -2.94 -11.20
C THR A 205 2.14 -3.56 -11.54
N VAL A 206 1.36 -2.88 -12.37
CA VAL A 206 0.02 -3.34 -12.76
C VAL A 206 0.09 -4.61 -13.59
N ARG A 207 1.04 -4.69 -14.51
CA ARG A 207 1.21 -5.88 -15.39
C ARG A 207 1.48 -7.17 -14.64
N SER A 208 2.16 -7.10 -13.52
CA SER A 208 2.53 -8.26 -12.71
C SER A 208 1.50 -8.63 -11.63
N ALA A 209 0.44 -7.84 -11.46
CA ALA A 209 -0.60 -8.12 -10.49
C ALA A 209 -1.42 -9.37 -10.87
N ASP A 210 -1.78 -10.16 -9.86
CA ASP A 210 -2.63 -11.35 -10.04
C ASP A 210 -4.07 -10.95 -10.42
N GLN A 211 -4.51 -9.78 -9.96
CA GLN A 211 -5.82 -9.21 -10.24
C GLN A 211 -5.69 -7.69 -10.41
N ILE A 212 -6.40 -7.16 -11.39
CA ILE A 212 -6.54 -5.72 -11.61
C ILE A 212 -8.00 -5.35 -11.45
N LEU A 213 -8.27 -4.35 -10.64
CA LEU A 213 -9.59 -3.74 -10.45
C LEU A 213 -9.56 -2.33 -11.02
N VAL A 214 -10.43 -2.04 -11.96
CA VAL A 214 -10.62 -0.69 -12.49
C VAL A 214 -11.79 -0.05 -11.79
N LEU A 215 -11.50 0.96 -10.99
CA LEU A 215 -12.49 1.69 -10.19
C LEU A 215 -12.74 3.07 -10.82
N ASP A 216 -13.99 3.30 -11.19
CA ASP A 216 -14.44 4.58 -11.73
C ASP A 216 -15.79 4.97 -11.12
N GLN A 217 -15.87 6.22 -10.67
CA GLN A 217 -17.07 6.77 -10.02
C GLN A 217 -17.66 5.85 -8.93
N GLY A 218 -16.79 5.25 -8.12
CA GLY A 218 -17.18 4.40 -7.01
C GLY A 218 -17.60 2.98 -7.40
N ARG A 219 -17.43 2.57 -8.65
CA ARG A 219 -17.83 1.25 -9.15
C ARG A 219 -16.65 0.52 -9.77
N ILE A 220 -16.63 -0.81 -9.64
CA ILE A 220 -15.72 -1.66 -10.40
C ILE A 220 -16.26 -1.81 -11.82
N VAL A 221 -15.59 -1.18 -12.79
CA VAL A 221 -16.02 -1.16 -14.19
C VAL A 221 -15.30 -2.19 -15.04
N GLN A 222 -14.10 -2.64 -14.64
CA GLN A 222 -13.35 -3.73 -15.25
C GLN A 222 -12.62 -4.52 -14.17
N LYS A 223 -12.44 -5.82 -14.38
CA LYS A 223 -11.72 -6.72 -13.50
C LYS A 223 -11.10 -7.84 -14.31
N GLY A 224 -9.84 -8.17 -14.02
CA GLY A 224 -9.12 -9.25 -14.68
C GLY A 224 -7.61 -9.12 -14.52
N THR A 225 -6.87 -9.87 -15.34
CA THR A 225 -5.42 -9.75 -15.48
C THR A 225 -5.06 -8.72 -16.55
N HIS A 226 -3.77 -8.34 -16.62
CA HIS A 226 -3.30 -7.47 -17.70
C HIS A 226 -3.64 -8.01 -19.09
N ASP A 227 -3.38 -9.30 -19.34
CA ASP A 227 -3.57 -9.92 -20.65
C ASP A 227 -5.05 -9.98 -21.07
N GLU A 228 -5.94 -10.13 -20.10
CA GLU A 228 -7.39 -10.11 -20.34
C GLU A 228 -7.89 -8.69 -20.62
N LEU A 229 -7.47 -7.71 -19.79
CA LEU A 229 -8.00 -6.36 -19.87
C LEU A 229 -7.44 -5.53 -21.03
N ILE A 230 -6.21 -5.79 -21.46
CA ILE A 230 -5.61 -5.07 -22.59
C ILE A 230 -6.34 -5.36 -23.92
N GLN A 231 -7.02 -6.49 -24.03
CA GLN A 231 -7.80 -6.87 -25.20
C GLN A 231 -9.19 -6.24 -25.22
N GLN A 232 -9.64 -5.70 -24.09
CA GLN A 232 -10.94 -5.06 -23.95
C GLN A 232 -10.82 -3.55 -24.17
N ALA A 233 -11.79 -2.98 -24.88
CA ALA A 233 -11.91 -1.51 -24.92
C ALA A 233 -12.36 -1.01 -23.55
N GLY A 234 -11.76 0.07 -23.06
CA GLY A 234 -12.13 0.67 -21.78
C GLY A 234 -10.98 1.36 -21.08
N ILE A 235 -11.25 1.82 -19.87
CA ILE A 235 -10.33 2.64 -19.07
C ILE A 235 -8.95 2.00 -18.90
N TYR A 236 -8.89 0.67 -18.75
CA TYR A 236 -7.60 0.00 -18.56
C TYR A 236 -6.70 0.10 -19.79
N ARG A 237 -7.23 -0.14 -20.98
CA ARG A 237 -6.45 -0.03 -22.22
C ARG A 237 -5.98 1.41 -22.46
N ASP A 238 -6.83 2.40 -22.17
CA ASP A 238 -6.48 3.82 -22.27
C ASP A 238 -5.37 4.18 -21.29
N PHE A 239 -5.48 3.72 -20.04
CA PHE A 239 -4.43 3.85 -19.01
C PHE A 239 -3.08 3.29 -19.47
N VAL A 240 -3.06 2.12 -20.11
CA VAL A 240 -1.83 1.50 -20.64
C VAL A 240 -1.27 2.31 -21.80
N SER A 241 -2.11 2.77 -22.71
CA SER A 241 -1.70 3.54 -23.89
C SER A 241 -1.05 4.86 -23.53
N GLU A 242 -1.67 5.64 -22.63
CA GLU A 242 -1.15 6.91 -22.14
C GLU A 242 0.24 6.78 -21.50
N ARG A 243 0.44 5.73 -20.69
CA ARG A 243 1.72 5.50 -20.01
C ARG A 243 2.81 4.94 -20.91
N THR A 244 2.43 4.22 -21.95
CA THR A 244 3.37 3.74 -22.96
C THR A 244 3.85 4.91 -23.84
N GLU A 245 2.99 5.85 -24.14
CA GLU A 245 3.35 7.07 -24.88
C GLU A 245 4.25 7.99 -24.04
N SER A 246 3.91 8.22 -22.77
CA SER A 246 4.72 9.04 -21.85
C SER A 246 6.14 8.51 -21.68
N SER A 247 6.33 7.18 -21.66
CA SER A 247 7.66 6.57 -21.56
C SER A 247 8.49 6.67 -22.86
N ARG A 248 7.87 6.97 -24.01
CA ARG A 248 8.59 7.20 -25.28
C ARG A 248 9.16 8.61 -25.41
N TRP A 249 8.67 9.57 -24.63
CA TRP A 249 9.10 10.98 -24.66
C TRP A 249 10.21 11.30 -23.65
N THR A 250 10.64 10.31 -22.86
CA THR A 250 11.66 10.47 -21.80
C THR A 250 13.02 9.88 -22.20
N LEU A 251 13.29 9.74 -23.51
CA LEU A 251 14.61 9.34 -24.08
C LEU A 251 15.30 10.55 -24.71
#